data_7695fbcd5db64d2566435a8317064600
#
_entry.id   7695fbcd5db64d2566435a8317064600
#
_cell.length_a   1.000
_cell.length_b   1.000
_cell.length_c   1.000
_cell.angle_alpha   90.00
_cell.angle_beta   90.00
_cell.angle_gamma   90.00
#
_symmetry.space_group_name_H-M   'P 1'
#
loop_
_entity.id
_entity.type
_entity.pdbx_description
1 polymer ?
#
loop_
_entity_poly.entity_id
_entity_poly.type
_entity_poly.pdbx_seq_one_letter_code
_entity_poly.pdbx_strand_id
1 'polypeptide(L)'
;MCLHWHVSADRIGGQASLIKLKFGASRDVMLFPGAPRAIKFASGENPKRVYGSRDQLPSTRMGNFAVQRAALVEAQDYMREWDDYNAKVKRGDKDAKPPKRDLKLEALADVLRGKLMVQIHCYRADELLTELAIAKEFGYKARACHHALQAYKGADQLAPQGEARPHVSPAWGLN
;
A
#
# COMPACT_ATOMS: atom_id res chain seq x y z
N MET A 1 -19.20 -12.73 -9.13
CA MET A 1 -18.57 -12.47 -7.82
C MET A 1 -17.19 -11.92 -8.07
N CYS A 2 -16.84 -10.79 -7.48
CA CYS A 2 -15.50 -10.21 -7.58
C CYS A 2 -14.73 -10.55 -6.32
N LEU A 3 -13.52 -11.06 -6.45
CA LEU A 3 -12.65 -11.39 -5.35
C LEU A 3 -11.43 -10.47 -5.37
N HIS A 4 -11.10 -9.93 -4.21
CA HIS A 4 -9.91 -9.17 -3.99
C HIS A 4 -9.00 -9.94 -3.03
N TRP A 5 -7.83 -10.33 -3.49
CA TRP A 5 -6.87 -11.09 -2.68
C TRP A 5 -5.75 -10.18 -2.18
N HIS A 6 -5.46 -10.24 -0.88
CA HIS A 6 -4.36 -9.51 -0.27
C HIS A 6 -3.86 -10.20 1.01
N VAL A 7 -2.61 -9.93 1.36
CA VAL A 7 -1.99 -10.37 2.61
C VAL A 7 -2.10 -9.25 3.65
N SER A 8 -2.43 -9.59 4.89
CA SER A 8 -2.65 -8.61 5.97
C SER A 8 -1.57 -8.61 7.05
N ALA A 9 -0.50 -9.39 6.86
CA ALA A 9 0.58 -9.52 7.83
C ALA A 9 1.86 -8.77 7.42
N ASP A 10 2.01 -8.44 6.15
CA ASP A 10 3.15 -7.70 5.65
C ASP A 10 2.88 -6.19 5.71
N ARG A 11 3.86 -5.44 6.22
CA ARG A 11 3.83 -3.97 6.27
C ARG A 11 3.58 -3.33 4.91
N ILE A 12 4.21 -3.87 3.86
CA ILE A 12 3.94 -3.60 2.46
C ILE A 12 3.78 -4.96 1.79
N GLY A 13 2.55 -5.35 1.54
CA GLY A 13 2.21 -6.60 0.87
C GLY A 13 2.33 -6.48 -0.64
N GLY A 14 1.97 -7.54 -1.34
CA GLY A 14 2.00 -7.55 -2.80
C GLY A 14 0.92 -6.67 -3.43
N GLN A 15 1.04 -6.52 -4.74
CA GLN A 15 0.00 -5.91 -5.55
C GLN A 15 -1.24 -6.81 -5.59
N ALA A 16 -2.40 -6.18 -5.66
CA ALA A 16 -3.70 -6.84 -5.69
C ALA A 16 -4.47 -6.44 -6.94
N SER A 17 -5.31 -7.34 -7.40
CA SER A 17 -6.16 -7.13 -8.57
C SER A 17 -7.59 -7.56 -8.29
N LEU A 18 -8.53 -6.92 -8.95
CA LEU A 18 -9.92 -7.33 -8.92
C LEU A 18 -10.13 -8.40 -10.00
N ILE A 19 -10.73 -9.52 -9.61
CA ILE A 19 -11.00 -10.63 -10.54
C ILE A 19 -12.47 -11.03 -10.51
N LYS A 20 -12.96 -11.52 -11.63
CA LYS A 20 -14.22 -12.26 -11.75
C LYS A 20 -13.92 -13.74 -11.75
N LEU A 21 -14.45 -14.47 -10.78
CA LEU A 21 -14.30 -15.93 -10.75
C LEU A 21 -15.09 -16.55 -11.92
N LYS A 22 -14.36 -17.25 -12.79
CA LYS A 22 -14.90 -18.00 -13.94
C LYS A 22 -14.30 -19.39 -13.93
N PHE A 23 -15.14 -20.41 -13.88
CA PHE A 23 -14.68 -21.80 -13.94
C PHE A 23 -13.93 -22.08 -15.25
N GLY A 24 -12.80 -22.76 -15.15
CA GLY A 24 -11.98 -23.14 -16.30
C GLY A 24 -11.26 -22.00 -17.01
N ALA A 25 -11.37 -20.77 -16.53
CA ALA A 25 -10.71 -19.62 -17.16
C ALA A 25 -9.28 -19.44 -16.66
N SER A 26 -8.40 -18.97 -17.54
CA SER A 26 -7.04 -18.54 -17.16
C SER A 26 -7.07 -17.27 -16.31
N ARG A 27 -5.95 -16.99 -15.61
CA ARG A 27 -5.78 -15.76 -14.83
C ARG A 27 -6.15 -14.51 -15.63
N ASP A 28 -5.69 -14.39 -16.85
CA ASP A 28 -5.84 -13.17 -17.65
C ASP A 28 -7.30 -12.94 -18.07
N VAL A 29 -8.07 -14.02 -18.27
CA VAL A 29 -9.52 -13.95 -18.54
C VAL A 29 -10.31 -13.62 -17.27
N MET A 30 -9.79 -13.95 -16.09
CA MET A 30 -10.41 -13.62 -14.81
C MET A 30 -10.16 -12.16 -14.37
N LEU A 31 -9.08 -11.53 -14.83
CA LEU A 31 -8.83 -10.12 -14.51
C LEU A 31 -10.03 -9.25 -14.96
N PHE A 32 -10.46 -8.35 -14.08
CA PHE A 32 -11.54 -7.44 -14.40
C PHE A 32 -10.98 -6.31 -15.30
N PRO A 33 -11.41 -6.21 -16.57
CA PRO A 33 -10.91 -5.18 -17.46
C PRO A 33 -11.14 -3.77 -16.91
N GLY A 34 -10.13 -2.93 -16.95
CA GLY A 34 -10.20 -1.55 -16.46
C GLY A 34 -10.26 -1.40 -14.93
N ALA A 35 -10.18 -2.50 -14.17
CA ALA A 35 -10.11 -2.40 -12.73
C ALA A 35 -8.81 -1.74 -12.29
N PRO A 36 -8.87 -0.79 -11.35
CA PRO A 36 -7.67 -0.16 -10.82
C PRO A 36 -6.81 -1.19 -10.07
N ARG A 37 -5.51 -1.10 -10.28
CA ARG A 37 -4.53 -1.89 -9.53
C ARG A 37 -4.41 -1.37 -8.11
N ALA A 38 -4.17 -2.24 -7.17
CA ALA A 38 -4.00 -1.89 -5.78
C ALA A 38 -2.76 -2.53 -5.17
N ILE A 39 -2.33 -1.99 -4.02
CA ILE A 39 -1.30 -2.57 -3.18
C ILE A 39 -1.78 -2.58 -1.74
N LYS A 40 -1.38 -3.58 -0.97
CA LYS A 40 -1.76 -3.75 0.42
C LYS A 40 -0.67 -3.24 1.36
N PHE A 41 -1.05 -2.34 2.25
CA PHE A 41 -0.27 -1.96 3.42
C PHE A 41 -0.92 -2.54 4.67
N ALA A 42 -0.12 -2.84 5.68
CA ALA A 42 -0.63 -3.27 6.96
C ALA A 42 0.14 -2.61 8.10
N SER A 43 -0.60 -2.18 9.11
CA SER A 43 -0.10 -1.70 10.38
C SER A 43 -0.76 -2.46 11.54
N GLY A 44 -0.36 -2.12 12.75
CA GLY A 44 -0.94 -2.71 13.95
C GLY A 44 -0.30 -4.01 14.37
N GLU A 45 -1.12 -4.90 14.89
CA GLU A 45 -0.67 -6.12 15.56
C GLU A 45 -0.09 -7.15 14.59
N ASN A 46 -0.66 -7.27 13.40
CA ASN A 46 -0.28 -8.36 12.49
C ASN A 46 1.18 -8.29 12.05
N PRO A 47 1.67 -7.20 11.43
CA PRO A 47 3.09 -7.12 11.08
C PRO A 47 4.00 -7.10 12.29
N LYS A 48 3.63 -6.38 13.38
CA LYS A 48 4.38 -6.40 14.62
C LYS A 48 4.62 -7.82 15.14
N ARG A 49 3.59 -8.66 15.18
CA ARG A 49 3.68 -10.04 15.67
C ARG A 49 4.52 -10.91 14.75
N VAL A 50 4.27 -10.85 13.45
CA VAL A 50 4.94 -11.72 12.46
C VAL A 50 6.44 -11.44 12.38
N TYR A 51 6.83 -10.17 12.36
CA TYR A 51 8.24 -9.79 12.26
C TYR A 51 8.93 -9.80 13.63
N GLY A 52 8.26 -9.32 14.69
CA GLY A 52 8.80 -9.32 16.04
C GLY A 52 9.10 -10.73 16.58
N SER A 53 8.31 -11.75 16.22
CA SER A 53 8.61 -13.14 16.58
C SER A 53 9.84 -13.73 15.87
N ARG A 54 10.40 -13.02 14.91
CA ARG A 54 11.60 -13.38 14.14
C ARG A 54 12.76 -12.43 14.40
N ASP A 55 12.71 -11.63 15.47
CA ASP A 55 13.68 -10.58 15.77
C ASP A 55 13.93 -9.61 14.61
N GLN A 56 12.87 -9.33 13.82
CA GLN A 56 12.92 -8.44 12.66
C GLN A 56 12.02 -7.22 12.89
N LEU A 57 12.36 -6.11 12.23
CA LEU A 57 11.49 -4.93 12.19
C LEU A 57 10.32 -5.14 11.22
N PRO A 58 9.13 -4.69 11.60
CA PRO A 58 8.76 -3.97 12.81
C PRO A 58 8.46 -4.91 13.99
N SER A 59 9.00 -4.59 15.15
CA SER A 59 8.69 -5.29 16.41
C SER A 59 7.74 -4.48 17.31
N THR A 60 7.45 -3.25 16.93
CA THR A 60 6.55 -2.33 17.65
C THR A 60 5.51 -1.72 16.70
N ARG A 61 4.43 -1.15 17.26
CA ARG A 61 3.41 -0.43 16.47
C ARG A 61 4.01 0.80 15.77
N MET A 62 4.85 1.57 16.46
CA MET A 62 5.57 2.70 15.86
C MET A 62 6.54 2.25 14.78
N GLY A 63 7.18 1.09 14.96
CA GLY A 63 8.06 0.49 13.96
C GLY A 63 7.38 0.20 12.62
N ASN A 64 6.07 -0.11 12.62
CA ASN A 64 5.31 -0.29 11.38
C ASN A 64 5.40 0.97 10.51
N PHE A 65 5.12 2.13 11.10
CA PHE A 65 5.11 3.41 10.39
C PHE A 65 6.52 3.86 9.98
N ALA A 66 7.50 3.63 10.84
CA ALA A 66 8.90 3.95 10.53
C ALA A 66 9.39 3.18 9.30
N VAL A 67 9.09 1.88 9.21
CA VAL A 67 9.49 1.06 8.07
C VAL A 67 8.73 1.41 6.79
N GLN A 68 7.43 1.71 6.89
CA GLN A 68 6.65 2.16 5.73
C GLN A 68 7.19 3.49 5.19
N ARG A 69 7.47 4.46 6.07
CA ARG A 69 8.04 5.76 5.68
C ARG A 69 9.41 5.61 5.05
N ALA A 70 10.30 4.78 5.62
CA ALA A 70 11.61 4.51 5.04
C ALA A 70 11.50 3.98 3.61
N ALA A 71 10.62 2.99 3.38
CA ALA A 71 10.39 2.43 2.05
C ALA A 71 9.82 3.46 1.06
N LEU A 72 8.96 4.37 1.51
CA LEU A 72 8.42 5.44 0.66
C LEU A 72 9.48 6.49 0.32
N VAL A 73 10.39 6.81 1.25
CA VAL A 73 11.54 7.69 0.99
C VAL A 73 12.47 7.05 -0.05
N GLU A 74 12.82 5.78 0.11
CA GLU A 74 13.62 5.03 -0.88
C GLU A 74 12.95 5.05 -2.27
N ALA A 75 11.63 4.93 -2.32
CA ALA A 75 10.89 5.02 -3.59
C ALA A 75 10.94 6.42 -4.20
N GLN A 76 10.93 7.49 -3.41
CA GLN A 76 11.12 8.86 -3.90
C GLN A 76 12.53 9.06 -4.48
N ASP A 77 13.56 8.51 -3.83
CA ASP A 77 14.94 8.56 -4.33
C ASP A 77 15.05 7.81 -5.66
N TYR A 78 14.49 6.60 -5.71
CA TYR A 78 14.42 5.80 -6.94
C TYR A 78 13.71 6.53 -8.09
N MET A 79 12.61 7.23 -7.80
CA MET A 79 11.92 8.03 -8.81
C MET A 79 12.80 9.16 -9.33
N ARG A 80 13.52 9.88 -8.44
CA ARG A 80 14.43 10.95 -8.84
C ARG A 80 15.56 10.44 -9.74
N GLU A 81 16.18 9.31 -9.40
CA GLU A 81 17.21 8.70 -10.24
C GLU A 81 16.73 8.40 -11.66
N TRP A 82 15.52 7.82 -11.77
CA TRP A 82 14.91 7.54 -13.07
C TRP A 82 14.53 8.81 -13.83
N ASP A 83 14.02 9.82 -13.16
CA ASP A 83 13.64 11.10 -13.78
C ASP A 83 14.90 11.84 -14.27
N ASP A 84 15.99 11.82 -13.51
CA ASP A 84 17.29 12.37 -13.91
C ASP A 84 17.90 11.64 -15.12
N TYR A 85 17.84 10.31 -15.10
CA TYR A 85 18.26 9.50 -16.25
C TYR A 85 17.45 9.84 -17.50
N ASN A 86 16.14 9.86 -17.39
CA ASN A 86 15.25 10.18 -18.52
C ASN A 86 15.49 11.61 -19.04
N ALA A 87 15.77 12.56 -18.16
CA ALA A 87 16.11 13.92 -18.54
C ALA A 87 17.45 13.99 -19.30
N LYS A 88 18.47 13.22 -18.90
CA LYS A 88 19.76 13.11 -19.63
C LYS A 88 19.56 12.50 -21.02
N VAL A 89 18.84 11.38 -21.11
CA VAL A 89 18.51 10.73 -22.40
C VAL A 89 17.78 11.69 -23.32
N LYS A 90 16.79 12.43 -22.81
CA LYS A 90 16.02 13.41 -23.59
C LYS A 90 16.90 14.56 -24.12
N ARG A 91 17.96 14.91 -23.42
CA ARG A 91 18.95 15.91 -23.86
C ARG A 91 19.99 15.37 -24.83
N GLY A 92 19.93 14.07 -25.15
CA GLY A 92 20.85 13.43 -26.10
C GLY A 92 22.18 12.97 -25.49
N ASP A 93 22.26 12.86 -24.16
CA ASP A 93 23.43 12.34 -23.46
C ASP A 93 23.60 10.85 -23.75
N LYS A 94 24.63 10.51 -24.54
CA LYS A 94 24.93 9.14 -24.99
C LYS A 94 25.59 8.29 -23.89
N ASP A 95 26.12 8.92 -22.86
CA ASP A 95 26.82 8.25 -21.76
C ASP A 95 25.88 8.02 -20.56
N ALA A 96 24.62 8.43 -20.66
CA ALA A 96 23.61 8.23 -19.64
C ALA A 96 23.36 6.73 -19.39
N LYS A 97 23.61 6.30 -18.14
CA LYS A 97 23.37 4.92 -17.73
C LYS A 97 22.06 4.80 -16.93
N PRO A 98 21.19 3.83 -17.26
CA PRO A 98 19.96 3.64 -16.51
C PRO A 98 20.24 3.22 -15.06
N PRO A 99 19.46 3.70 -14.09
CA PRO A 99 19.52 3.21 -12.72
C PRO A 99 19.23 1.71 -12.65
N LYS A 100 19.71 1.08 -11.58
CA LYS A 100 19.41 -0.34 -11.36
C LYS A 100 17.91 -0.52 -11.11
N ARG A 101 17.31 -1.44 -11.85
CA ARG A 101 15.89 -1.76 -11.69
C ARG A 101 15.62 -2.48 -10.37
N ASP A 102 14.67 -1.99 -9.58
CA ASP A 102 14.16 -2.61 -8.36
C ASP A 102 12.62 -2.70 -8.42
N LEU A 103 12.10 -3.93 -8.49
CA LEU A 103 10.67 -4.18 -8.64
C LEU A 103 9.84 -3.77 -7.41
N LYS A 104 10.43 -3.74 -6.23
CA LYS A 104 9.75 -3.26 -5.02
C LYS A 104 9.57 -1.76 -5.07
N LEU A 105 10.65 -1.05 -5.41
CA LEU A 105 10.64 0.41 -5.53
C LEU A 105 9.80 0.88 -6.72
N GLU A 106 9.75 0.12 -7.82
CA GLU A 106 8.82 0.38 -8.94
C GLU A 106 7.36 0.36 -8.48
N ALA A 107 6.97 -0.63 -7.68
CA ALA A 107 5.60 -0.71 -7.17
C ALA A 107 5.27 0.47 -6.25
N LEU A 108 6.19 0.88 -5.38
CA LEU A 108 6.02 2.05 -4.52
C LEU A 108 6.05 3.37 -5.31
N ALA A 109 6.88 3.47 -6.33
CA ALA A 109 6.86 4.61 -7.26
C ALA A 109 5.50 4.72 -7.97
N ASP A 110 4.89 3.60 -8.36
CA ASP A 110 3.54 3.59 -8.91
C ASP A 110 2.47 4.03 -7.89
N VAL A 111 2.66 3.75 -6.59
CA VAL A 111 1.82 4.31 -5.50
C VAL A 111 1.96 5.82 -5.46
N LEU A 112 3.19 6.34 -5.40
CA LEU A 112 3.47 7.78 -5.31
C LEU A 112 3.01 8.55 -6.55
N ARG A 113 3.01 7.91 -7.72
CA ARG A 113 2.47 8.44 -8.99
C ARG A 113 0.94 8.32 -9.09
N GLY A 114 0.27 7.73 -8.11
CA GLY A 114 -1.18 7.54 -8.10
C GLY A 114 -1.69 6.44 -9.05
N LYS A 115 -0.81 5.59 -9.58
CA LYS A 115 -1.17 4.47 -10.47
C LYS A 115 -1.65 3.24 -9.71
N LEU A 116 -1.23 3.09 -8.45
CA LEU A 116 -1.67 2.04 -7.54
C LEU A 116 -2.45 2.65 -6.39
N MET A 117 -3.61 2.07 -6.07
CA MET A 117 -4.40 2.45 -4.91
C MET A 117 -3.92 1.69 -3.69
N VAL A 118 -3.71 2.40 -2.57
CA VAL A 118 -3.32 1.76 -1.31
C VAL A 118 -4.56 1.30 -0.56
N GLN A 119 -4.53 0.05 -0.11
CA GLN A 119 -5.49 -0.54 0.81
C GLN A 119 -4.79 -0.87 2.13
N ILE A 120 -5.32 -0.37 3.22
CA ILE A 120 -4.67 -0.41 4.53
C ILE A 120 -5.38 -1.44 5.41
N HIS A 121 -4.61 -2.30 6.08
CA HIS A 121 -5.10 -3.12 7.19
C HIS A 121 -4.75 -2.43 8.51
N CYS A 122 -5.76 -2.13 9.31
CA CYS A 122 -5.59 -1.48 10.61
C CYS A 122 -6.81 -1.74 11.49
N TYR A 123 -6.62 -1.85 12.80
CA TYR A 123 -7.71 -2.03 13.77
C TYR A 123 -8.00 -0.78 14.59
N ARG A 124 -6.97 -0.05 15.04
CA ARG A 124 -7.05 1.05 15.98
C ARG A 124 -7.28 2.39 15.28
N ALA A 125 -7.98 3.28 15.95
CA ALA A 125 -8.26 4.62 15.43
C ALA A 125 -6.99 5.48 15.28
N ASP A 126 -6.09 5.44 16.28
CA ASP A 126 -4.84 6.20 16.27
C ASP A 126 -3.90 5.73 15.15
N GLU A 127 -3.82 4.43 14.90
CA GLU A 127 -3.04 3.87 13.79
C GLU A 127 -3.63 4.24 12.44
N LEU A 128 -4.96 4.21 12.33
CA LEU A 128 -5.66 4.63 11.11
C LEU A 128 -5.38 6.10 10.77
N LEU A 129 -5.46 6.97 11.76
CA LEU A 129 -5.15 8.39 11.58
C LEU A 129 -3.68 8.60 11.19
N THR A 130 -2.76 7.82 11.76
CA THR A 130 -1.34 7.86 11.41
C THR A 130 -1.11 7.42 9.96
N GLU A 131 -1.76 6.33 9.50
CA GLU A 131 -1.69 5.88 8.11
C GLU A 131 -2.19 6.94 7.13
N LEU A 132 -3.28 7.64 7.47
CA LEU A 132 -3.80 8.71 6.64
C LEU A 132 -2.87 9.95 6.64
N ALA A 133 -2.23 10.24 7.78
CA ALA A 133 -1.22 11.29 7.83
C ALA A 133 -0.01 10.97 6.94
N ILE A 134 0.45 9.71 6.92
CA ILE A 134 1.51 9.24 6.01
C ILE A 134 1.04 9.35 4.55
N ALA A 135 -0.18 8.93 4.25
CA ALA A 135 -0.73 9.06 2.90
C ALA A 135 -0.73 10.53 2.42
N LYS A 136 -1.09 11.46 3.31
CA LYS A 136 -1.03 12.89 3.03
C LYS A 136 0.40 13.41 2.89
N GLU A 137 1.33 12.98 3.76
CA GLU A 137 2.75 13.36 3.72
C GLU A 137 3.41 12.99 2.38
N PHE A 138 3.13 11.78 1.89
CA PHE A 138 3.72 11.25 0.67
C PHE A 138 2.87 11.47 -0.59
N GLY A 139 1.67 12.02 -0.46
CA GLY A 139 0.79 12.37 -1.57
C GLY A 139 0.11 11.18 -2.26
N TYR A 140 0.03 10.01 -1.63
CA TYR A 140 -0.67 8.87 -2.22
C TYR A 140 -2.11 8.73 -1.72
N LYS A 141 -2.93 7.98 -2.47
CA LYS A 141 -4.34 7.78 -2.16
C LYS A 141 -4.59 6.49 -1.40
N ALA A 142 -5.01 6.60 -0.14
CA ALA A 142 -5.56 5.51 0.64
C ALA A 142 -7.05 5.33 0.27
N ARG A 143 -7.42 4.19 -0.32
CA ARG A 143 -8.79 3.98 -0.83
C ARG A 143 -9.68 3.19 0.10
N ALA A 144 -9.13 2.28 0.86
CA ALA A 144 -9.90 1.46 1.79
C ALA A 144 -9.06 1.12 3.03
N CYS A 145 -9.72 1.17 4.18
CA CYS A 145 -9.19 0.68 5.45
C CYS A 145 -9.95 -0.58 5.83
N HIS A 146 -9.23 -1.71 5.82
CA HIS A 146 -9.81 -3.01 6.16
C HIS A 146 -9.85 -3.17 7.67
N HIS A 147 -10.91 -3.81 8.13
CA HIS A 147 -11.27 -4.04 9.53
C HIS A 147 -11.65 -2.73 10.26
N ALA A 148 -10.76 -1.79 10.39
CA ALA A 148 -10.98 -0.44 10.95
C ALA A 148 -11.97 -0.40 12.14
N LEU A 149 -11.85 -1.37 13.07
CA LEU A 149 -12.83 -1.63 14.14
C LEU A 149 -13.09 -0.42 15.03
N GLN A 150 -12.09 0.45 15.18
CA GLN A 150 -12.19 1.66 15.98
C GLN A 150 -12.35 2.95 15.14
N ALA A 151 -12.65 2.84 13.84
CA ALA A 151 -12.80 4.03 12.97
C ALA A 151 -13.84 5.02 13.51
N TYR A 152 -14.88 4.56 14.20
CA TYR A 152 -15.91 5.40 14.81
C TYR A 152 -15.35 6.39 15.85
N LYS A 153 -14.21 6.07 16.50
CA LYS A 153 -13.57 6.96 17.48
C LYS A 153 -12.88 8.18 16.85
N GLY A 154 -12.60 8.10 15.55
CA GLY A 154 -11.96 9.18 14.79
C GLY A 154 -12.84 9.67 13.64
N ALA A 155 -14.16 9.43 13.68
CA ALA A 155 -15.07 9.71 12.59
C ALA A 155 -14.99 11.17 12.11
N ASP A 156 -14.91 12.13 13.02
CA ASP A 156 -14.82 13.56 12.71
C ASP A 156 -13.53 13.92 11.94
N GLN A 157 -12.45 13.18 12.18
CA GLN A 157 -11.16 13.38 11.52
C GLN A 157 -11.06 12.60 10.20
N LEU A 158 -11.83 11.51 10.08
CA LEU A 158 -11.86 10.65 8.88
C LEU A 158 -12.83 11.19 7.81
N ALA A 159 -13.95 11.76 8.22
CA ALA A 159 -14.99 12.26 7.33
C ALA A 159 -14.52 13.35 6.33
N PRO A 160 -13.68 14.33 6.70
CA PRO A 160 -13.22 15.37 5.78
C PRO A 160 -12.23 14.87 4.73
N GLN A 161 -11.58 13.72 4.97
CA GLN A 161 -10.53 13.22 4.09
C GLN A 161 -11.06 12.51 2.82
N GLY A 162 -12.39 12.32 2.70
CA GLY A 162 -13.14 12.00 1.46
C GLY A 162 -12.69 10.79 0.64
N GLU A 163 -11.47 10.34 0.82
CA GLU A 163 -10.81 9.37 -0.05
C GLU A 163 -10.68 7.97 0.55
N ALA A 164 -10.60 7.84 1.87
CA ALA A 164 -10.49 6.54 2.54
C ALA A 164 -11.85 6.14 3.13
N ARG A 165 -12.54 5.22 2.49
CA ARG A 165 -13.77 4.64 3.06
C ARG A 165 -13.39 3.52 4.02
N PRO A 166 -13.68 3.62 5.32
CA PRO A 166 -13.52 2.51 6.23
C PRO A 166 -14.44 1.36 5.79
N HIS A 167 -13.87 0.24 5.45
CA HIS A 167 -14.61 -0.98 5.18
C HIS A 167 -14.51 -1.86 6.42
N VAL A 168 -15.53 -1.82 7.23
CA VAL A 168 -15.67 -2.71 8.37
C VAL A 168 -16.06 -4.08 7.83
N SER A 169 -15.06 -4.95 7.64
CA SER A 169 -15.35 -6.36 7.43
C SER A 169 -15.76 -6.95 8.77
N PRO A 170 -16.87 -7.72 8.87
CA PRO A 170 -17.21 -8.40 10.09
C PRO A 170 -16.03 -9.27 10.52
N ALA A 171 -15.63 -9.13 11.77
CA ALA A 171 -14.56 -9.91 12.35
C ALA A 171 -14.92 -11.39 12.24
N TRP A 172 -14.17 -12.13 11.45
CA TRP A 172 -14.20 -13.59 11.50
C TRP A 172 -13.57 -14.00 12.82
N GLY A 173 -14.37 -14.47 13.74
CA GLY A 173 -13.95 -15.08 14.99
C GLY A 173 -14.07 -14.17 16.21
N LEU A 174 -15.26 -13.76 16.56
CA LEU A 174 -15.68 -13.60 17.95
C LEU A 174 -16.50 -14.85 18.30
N ASN A 175 -15.84 -15.90 18.68
CA ASN A 175 -16.34 -16.93 19.60
C ASN A 175 -15.48 -16.90 20.84
#